data_bfe1d06bc3c35b1320472c211528f034
#
_entry.id   bfe1d06bc3c35b1320472c211528f034
#
_cell.length_a   1.000
_cell.length_b   1.000
_cell.length_c   1.000
_cell.angle_alpha   90.00
_cell.angle_beta   90.00
_cell.angle_gamma   90.00
#
_symmetry.space_group_name_H-M   'P 1'
#
loop_
_entity.id
_entity.type
_entity.pdbx_description
1 polymer ?
#
loop_
_entity_poly.entity_id
_entity_poly.type
_entity_poly.pdbx_seq_one_letter_code
_entity_poly.pdbx_strand_id
1 'polypeptide(L)'
;MDPLLNVRPLPGAPFGVELLDAKLTTLLSSDAMTAWHTRLAEHQLVVFRELALEAEEQVTLLATLGEPLVENPAGRLYQFVSNTHDEGILGDERFAYHSDHAFMDVPIDVISLYGLEVPDAGTSTRFVNGVTAARALPADLREKLEGRRARHLSLIHI
;
A
#
# COMPACT_ATOMS: atom_id res chain seq x y z
N MET A 1 -0.24 -24.77 2.89
CA MET A 1 -0.94 -23.86 3.82
C MET A 1 0.10 -23.42 4.82
N ASP A 2 0.34 -22.15 4.97
CA ASP A 2 1.35 -21.66 5.92
C ASP A 2 0.81 -21.89 7.34
N PRO A 3 1.50 -22.65 8.21
CA PRO A 3 0.98 -22.98 9.55
C PRO A 3 0.94 -21.75 10.47
N LEU A 4 1.59 -20.64 10.11
CA LEU A 4 1.75 -19.46 10.94
C LEU A 4 0.74 -18.35 10.64
N LEU A 5 0.18 -18.31 9.42
CA LEU A 5 -0.70 -17.25 8.95
C LEU A 5 -1.94 -17.82 8.29
N ASN A 6 -3.10 -17.35 8.71
CA ASN A 6 -4.38 -17.66 8.07
C ASN A 6 -4.56 -16.76 6.84
N VAL A 7 -4.15 -17.24 5.66
CA VAL A 7 -4.09 -16.48 4.41
C VAL A 7 -5.10 -17.02 3.41
N ARG A 8 -5.84 -16.14 2.76
CA ARG A 8 -6.70 -16.49 1.63
C ARG A 8 -6.62 -15.43 0.51
N PRO A 9 -6.93 -15.77 -0.75
CA PRO A 9 -7.08 -14.78 -1.80
C PRO A 9 -8.07 -13.70 -1.42
N LEU A 10 -7.78 -12.45 -1.81
CA LEU A 10 -8.68 -11.33 -1.56
C LEU A 10 -10.00 -11.52 -2.33
N PRO A 11 -11.16 -11.63 -1.65
CA PRO A 11 -12.42 -11.95 -2.31
C PRO A 11 -12.81 -10.91 -3.37
N GLY A 12 -13.20 -11.38 -4.56
CA GLY A 12 -13.64 -10.53 -5.66
C GLY A 12 -12.55 -9.69 -6.32
N ALA A 13 -11.27 -9.88 -5.95
CA ALA A 13 -10.14 -9.18 -6.53
C ALA A 13 -9.30 -10.10 -7.43
N PRO A 14 -8.70 -9.57 -8.52
CA PRO A 14 -7.86 -10.37 -9.41
C PRO A 14 -6.45 -10.63 -8.85
N PHE A 15 -6.07 -9.99 -7.75
CA PHE A 15 -4.78 -10.15 -7.06
C PHE A 15 -4.91 -9.72 -5.60
N GLY A 16 -3.88 -10.00 -4.82
CA GLY A 16 -3.84 -9.71 -3.40
C GLY A 16 -4.33 -10.86 -2.52
N VAL A 17 -3.94 -10.80 -1.27
CA VAL A 17 -4.36 -11.75 -0.24
C VAL A 17 -4.83 -11.00 1.00
N GLU A 18 -5.66 -11.66 1.80
CA GLU A 18 -5.98 -11.18 3.14
C GLU A 18 -5.49 -12.16 4.21
N LEU A 19 -5.00 -11.59 5.28
CA LEU A 19 -4.63 -12.28 6.50
C LEU A 19 -5.75 -12.09 7.52
N LEU A 20 -6.23 -13.22 8.03
CA LEU A 20 -7.29 -13.28 9.02
C LEU A 20 -6.70 -13.55 10.39
N ASP A 21 -7.37 -13.08 11.44
CA ASP A 21 -7.00 -13.33 12.84
C ASP A 21 -5.54 -12.93 13.19
N ALA A 22 -4.97 -11.99 12.42
CA ALA A 22 -3.60 -11.53 12.62
C ALA A 22 -3.48 -10.73 13.94
N LYS A 23 -2.36 -10.95 14.64
CA LYS A 23 -1.99 -10.16 15.83
C LYS A 23 -0.62 -9.54 15.60
N LEU A 24 -0.45 -8.29 16.03
CA LEU A 24 0.81 -7.57 15.87
C LEU A 24 2.00 -8.37 16.41
N THR A 25 1.86 -8.92 17.62
CA THR A 25 2.92 -9.73 18.27
C THR A 25 3.32 -10.96 17.44
N THR A 26 2.36 -11.58 16.77
CA THR A 26 2.63 -12.70 15.84
C THR A 26 3.34 -12.21 14.59
N LEU A 27 2.85 -11.13 13.97
CA LEU A 27 3.42 -10.58 12.74
C LEU A 27 4.86 -10.09 12.91
N LEU A 28 5.25 -9.68 14.11
CA LEU A 28 6.60 -9.25 14.46
C LEU A 28 7.53 -10.42 14.83
N SER A 29 7.02 -11.66 14.95
CA SER A 29 7.89 -12.82 15.14
C SER A 29 8.65 -13.15 13.84
N SER A 30 9.89 -13.60 13.97
CA SER A 30 10.82 -13.85 12.85
C SER A 30 10.18 -14.64 11.69
N ASP A 31 9.52 -15.74 12.02
CA ASP A 31 8.97 -16.66 11.03
C ASP A 31 7.71 -16.09 10.36
N ALA A 32 6.78 -15.52 11.14
CA ALA A 32 5.59 -14.90 10.59
C ALA A 32 5.92 -13.63 9.80
N MET A 33 6.90 -12.86 10.25
CA MET A 33 7.41 -11.68 9.52
C MET A 33 7.90 -12.10 8.13
N THR A 34 8.78 -13.09 8.04
CA THR A 34 9.25 -13.62 6.77
C THR A 34 8.10 -14.12 5.90
N ALA A 35 7.13 -14.80 6.49
CA ALA A 35 5.98 -15.32 5.77
C ALA A 35 5.11 -14.22 5.16
N TRP A 36 4.71 -13.19 5.92
CA TRP A 36 3.87 -12.13 5.34
C TRP A 36 4.63 -11.19 4.40
N HIS A 37 5.92 -10.94 4.59
CA HIS A 37 6.77 -10.25 3.61
C HIS A 37 6.79 -10.98 2.28
N THR A 38 6.95 -12.31 2.31
CA THR A 38 6.89 -13.16 1.12
C THR A 38 5.54 -13.03 0.41
N ARG A 39 4.42 -13.03 1.17
CA ARG A 39 3.09 -12.84 0.60
C ARG A 39 2.93 -11.47 -0.05
N LEU A 40 3.48 -10.41 0.57
CA LEU A 40 3.45 -9.08 -0.04
C LEU A 40 4.23 -9.05 -1.37
N ALA A 41 5.42 -9.63 -1.41
CA ALA A 41 6.23 -9.70 -2.63
C ALA A 41 5.55 -10.51 -3.75
N GLU A 42 4.90 -11.63 -3.41
CA GLU A 42 4.21 -12.50 -4.36
C GLU A 42 2.90 -11.91 -4.88
N HIS A 43 2.12 -11.28 -4.00
CA HIS A 43 0.75 -10.87 -4.29
C HIS A 43 0.56 -9.35 -4.46
N GLN A 44 1.58 -8.54 -4.16
CA GLN A 44 1.64 -7.08 -4.26
C GLN A 44 0.59 -6.31 -3.41
N LEU A 45 -0.31 -7.00 -2.78
CA LEU A 45 -1.31 -6.44 -1.87
C LEU A 45 -1.61 -7.44 -0.76
N VAL A 46 -1.44 -6.99 0.47
CA VAL A 46 -1.81 -7.74 1.68
C VAL A 46 -2.79 -6.91 2.50
N VAL A 47 -3.92 -7.50 2.84
CA VAL A 47 -4.95 -6.87 3.68
C VAL A 47 -5.00 -7.62 5.01
N PHE A 48 -4.72 -6.93 6.09
CA PHE A 48 -4.88 -7.47 7.44
C PHE A 48 -6.31 -7.16 7.91
N ARG A 49 -7.10 -8.19 8.14
CA ARG A 49 -8.47 -8.03 8.63
C ARG A 49 -8.50 -7.97 10.15
N GLU A 50 -9.29 -7.04 10.67
CA GLU A 50 -9.55 -6.88 12.11
C GLU A 50 -8.27 -6.73 12.97
N LEU A 51 -7.18 -6.27 12.36
CA LEU A 51 -5.94 -5.97 13.06
C LEU A 51 -6.06 -4.58 13.70
N ALA A 52 -6.29 -4.54 15.00
CA ALA A 52 -6.31 -3.30 15.77
C ALA A 52 -4.87 -2.82 16.02
N LEU A 53 -4.58 -1.58 15.61
CA LEU A 53 -3.27 -0.95 15.75
C LEU A 53 -3.42 0.51 16.18
N GLU A 54 -2.53 0.95 17.06
CA GLU A 54 -2.22 2.37 17.21
C GLU A 54 -1.30 2.82 16.07
N ALA A 55 -1.20 4.13 15.84
CA ALA A 55 -0.39 4.64 14.72
C ALA A 55 1.08 4.24 14.80
N GLU A 56 1.67 4.26 15.98
CA GLU A 56 3.05 3.84 16.23
C GLU A 56 3.26 2.33 16.06
N GLU A 57 2.23 1.54 16.31
CA GLU A 57 2.25 0.09 16.06
C GLU A 57 2.20 -0.21 14.55
N GLN A 58 1.43 0.56 13.77
CA GLN A 58 1.45 0.49 12.32
C GLN A 58 2.86 0.82 11.79
N VAL A 59 3.47 1.90 12.27
CA VAL A 59 4.85 2.27 11.92
C VAL A 59 5.83 1.14 12.26
N THR A 60 5.71 0.57 13.47
CA THR A 60 6.58 -0.54 13.92
C THR A 60 6.46 -1.75 12.99
N LEU A 61 5.24 -2.11 12.59
CA LEU A 61 4.99 -3.22 11.67
C LEU A 61 5.63 -2.94 10.31
N LEU A 62 5.44 -1.75 9.76
CA LEU A 62 5.97 -1.38 8.44
C LEU A 62 7.47 -1.16 8.43
N ALA A 63 8.09 -0.74 9.54
CA ALA A 63 9.54 -0.63 9.68
C ALA A 63 10.27 -1.97 9.52
N THR A 64 9.57 -3.09 9.60
CA THR A 64 10.14 -4.41 9.28
C THR A 64 10.41 -4.61 7.78
N LEU A 65 9.78 -3.82 6.90
CA LEU A 65 9.99 -3.84 5.45
C LEU A 65 11.11 -2.91 4.99
N GLY A 66 11.45 -1.91 5.78
CA GLY A 66 12.46 -0.90 5.45
C GLY A 66 12.37 0.33 6.34
N GLU A 67 13.18 1.34 6.03
CA GLU A 67 13.19 2.59 6.78
C GLU A 67 11.92 3.42 6.45
N PRO A 68 11.10 3.79 7.44
CA PRO A 68 9.93 4.62 7.21
C PRO A 68 10.30 6.03 6.72
N LEU A 69 9.57 6.53 5.74
CA LEU A 69 9.74 7.87 5.23
C LEU A 69 9.12 8.92 6.17
N VAL A 70 9.85 9.98 6.44
CA VAL A 70 9.35 11.14 7.18
C VAL A 70 8.79 12.15 6.19
N GLU A 71 7.47 12.25 6.08
CA GLU A 71 6.80 13.21 5.19
C GLU A 71 6.08 14.33 5.94
N ASN A 72 5.71 14.05 7.18
CA ASN A 72 4.98 15.00 8.00
C ASN A 72 5.92 16.12 8.48
N PRO A 73 5.55 17.41 8.30
CA PRO A 73 6.35 18.54 8.79
C PRO A 73 6.65 18.51 10.29
N ALA A 74 5.82 17.83 11.09
CA ALA A 74 6.04 17.61 12.51
C ALA A 74 7.00 16.43 12.81
N GLY A 75 7.58 15.80 11.78
CA GLY A 75 8.50 14.66 11.93
C GLY A 75 7.83 13.32 12.24
N ARG A 76 6.50 13.23 12.09
CA ARG A 76 5.79 11.96 12.26
C ARG A 76 5.97 11.05 11.05
N LEU A 77 6.00 9.74 11.31
CA LEU A 77 6.14 8.69 10.30
C LEU A 77 4.80 8.20 9.72
N TYR A 78 3.74 8.96 9.95
CA TYR A 78 2.39 8.71 9.42
C TYR A 78 1.64 10.00 9.18
N GLN A 79 0.61 9.95 8.35
CA GLN A 79 -0.29 11.06 8.04
C GLN A 79 -1.75 10.59 8.05
N PHE A 80 -2.67 11.51 8.33
CA PHE A 80 -4.11 11.24 8.22
C PHE A 80 -4.62 11.57 6.83
N VAL A 81 -5.18 10.58 6.15
CA VAL A 81 -5.93 10.80 4.90
C VAL A 81 -7.38 11.02 5.30
N SER A 82 -7.80 12.27 5.39
CA SER A 82 -9.12 12.63 5.88
C SER A 82 -9.53 14.03 5.40
N ASN A 83 -10.83 14.20 5.15
CA ASN A 83 -11.45 15.50 4.87
C ASN A 83 -12.10 16.13 6.12
N THR A 84 -12.07 15.44 7.25
CA THR A 84 -12.68 15.90 8.51
C THR A 84 -11.70 16.06 9.66
N HIS A 85 -10.53 15.44 9.58
CA HIS A 85 -9.48 15.55 10.59
C HIS A 85 -8.67 16.84 10.40
N ASP A 86 -8.38 17.58 11.47
CA ASP A 86 -7.66 18.85 11.42
C ASP A 86 -6.28 18.77 10.74
N GLU A 87 -5.61 17.63 10.87
CA GLU A 87 -4.33 17.35 10.23
C GLU A 87 -4.49 16.49 8.97
N GLY A 88 -5.71 16.36 8.46
CA GLY A 88 -6.01 15.55 7.28
C GLY A 88 -5.43 16.14 6.01
N ILE A 89 -4.89 15.27 5.16
CA ILE A 89 -4.45 15.62 3.82
C ILE A 89 -5.43 15.06 2.79
N LEU A 90 -5.38 15.60 1.57
CA LEU A 90 -6.08 15.13 0.37
C LEU A 90 -7.57 15.49 0.24
N GLY A 91 -8.21 16.08 1.23
CA GLY A 91 -9.57 16.63 1.11
C GLY A 91 -10.60 15.72 0.42
N ASP A 92 -11.47 16.33 -0.40
CA ASP A 92 -12.59 15.64 -1.10
C ASP A 92 -12.29 15.30 -2.57
N GLU A 93 -11.06 15.54 -3.04
CA GLU A 93 -10.74 15.37 -4.44
C GLU A 93 -10.60 13.90 -4.84
N ARG A 94 -10.99 13.62 -6.08
CA ARG A 94 -10.84 12.30 -6.67
C ARG A 94 -9.45 12.15 -7.27
N PHE A 95 -8.70 11.16 -6.79
CA PHE A 95 -7.39 10.84 -7.33
C PHE A 95 -7.47 9.89 -8.51
N ALA A 96 -6.69 10.19 -9.56
CA ALA A 96 -6.39 9.23 -10.61
C ALA A 96 -5.45 8.15 -10.08
N TYR A 97 -5.36 7.01 -10.78
CA TYR A 97 -4.34 6.01 -10.47
C TYR A 97 -2.94 6.62 -10.58
N HIS A 98 -2.15 6.44 -9.55
CA HIS A 98 -0.78 6.92 -9.45
C HIS A 98 0.06 5.96 -8.60
N SER A 99 1.35 6.16 -8.59
CA SER A 99 2.26 5.61 -7.60
C SER A 99 2.77 6.75 -6.74
N ASP A 100 2.68 6.59 -5.42
CA ASP A 100 3.16 7.61 -4.50
C ASP A 100 4.67 7.79 -4.65
N HIS A 101 5.11 9.04 -4.55
CA HIS A 101 6.51 9.42 -4.62
C HIS A 101 7.31 8.88 -5.82
N ALA A 102 6.65 8.51 -6.93
CA ALA A 102 7.31 8.06 -8.15
C ALA A 102 8.26 9.10 -8.77
N PHE A 103 8.22 10.36 -8.30
CA PHE A 103 9.09 11.46 -8.71
C PHE A 103 10.39 11.56 -7.89
N MET A 104 10.52 10.79 -6.80
CA MET A 104 11.74 10.77 -5.97
C MET A 104 12.86 9.97 -6.65
N ASP A 105 14.11 10.30 -6.32
CA ASP A 105 15.29 9.55 -6.80
C ASP A 105 15.26 8.09 -6.31
N VAL A 106 14.75 7.89 -5.10
CA VAL A 106 14.44 6.56 -4.53
C VAL A 106 12.94 6.51 -4.29
N PRO A 107 12.17 5.85 -5.16
CA PRO A 107 10.73 5.68 -4.98
C PRO A 107 10.41 4.88 -3.73
N ILE A 108 9.21 5.08 -3.19
CA ILE A 108 8.70 4.25 -2.08
C ILE A 108 8.37 2.85 -2.60
N ASP A 109 8.89 1.83 -1.91
CA ASP A 109 8.64 0.43 -2.24
C ASP A 109 7.27 -0.05 -1.75
N VAL A 110 6.83 0.41 -0.57
CA VAL A 110 5.60 -0.04 0.08
C VAL A 110 4.92 1.14 0.77
N ILE A 111 3.61 1.20 0.68
CA ILE A 111 2.76 2.05 1.50
C ILE A 111 1.72 1.21 2.26
N SER A 112 1.25 1.75 3.35
CA SER A 112 0.24 1.14 4.20
C SER A 112 -0.87 2.14 4.49
N LEU A 113 -2.10 1.67 4.39
CA LEU A 113 -3.30 2.41 4.77
C LEU A 113 -3.99 1.68 5.91
N TYR A 114 -4.30 2.39 6.99
CA TYR A 114 -5.06 1.86 8.12
C TYR A 114 -6.43 2.55 8.19
N GLY A 115 -7.49 1.77 8.14
CA GLY A 115 -8.86 2.28 8.19
C GLY A 115 -9.26 2.63 9.63
N LEU A 116 -9.25 3.92 9.99
CA LEU A 116 -9.73 4.41 11.29
C LEU A 116 -11.25 4.55 11.29
N GLU A 117 -11.78 5.20 10.27
CA GLU A 117 -13.21 5.37 10.05
C GLU A 117 -13.55 4.90 8.64
N VAL A 118 -14.29 3.82 8.54
CA VAL A 118 -14.69 3.23 7.26
C VAL A 118 -16.20 3.25 7.17
N PRO A 119 -16.79 4.07 6.28
CA PRO A 119 -18.23 4.12 6.11
C PRO A 119 -18.76 2.83 5.48
N ASP A 120 -19.99 2.44 5.82
CA ASP A 120 -20.67 1.26 5.26
C ASP A 120 -20.89 1.37 3.75
N ALA A 121 -21.01 2.59 3.25
CA ALA A 121 -21.17 2.88 1.82
C ALA A 121 -20.38 4.15 1.45
N GLY A 122 -19.83 4.16 0.24
CA GLY A 122 -19.09 5.34 -0.24
C GLY A 122 -17.92 5.00 -1.13
N THR A 123 -16.80 5.64 -0.85
CA THR A 123 -15.57 5.50 -1.62
C THR A 123 -14.79 4.24 -1.25
N SER A 124 -14.05 3.72 -2.22
CA SER A 124 -13.13 2.60 -2.00
C SER A 124 -11.73 2.97 -2.51
N THR A 125 -10.70 2.49 -1.84
CA THR A 125 -9.35 2.51 -2.38
C THR A 125 -9.23 1.43 -3.45
N ARG A 126 -8.76 1.80 -4.63
CA ARG A 126 -8.61 0.90 -5.78
C ARG A 126 -7.15 0.74 -6.12
N PHE A 127 -6.72 -0.49 -6.30
CA PHE A 127 -5.36 -0.84 -6.66
C PHE A 127 -5.29 -1.44 -8.06
N VAL A 128 -4.19 -1.17 -8.75
CA VAL A 128 -3.87 -1.76 -10.06
C VAL A 128 -2.55 -2.50 -9.96
N ASN A 129 -2.54 -3.76 -10.40
CA ASN A 129 -1.30 -4.49 -10.56
C ASN A 129 -0.59 -4.02 -11.85
N GLY A 130 0.46 -3.21 -11.70
CA GLY A 130 1.20 -2.63 -12.81
C GLY A 130 1.87 -3.69 -13.71
N VAL A 131 2.32 -4.80 -13.15
CA VAL A 131 2.92 -5.91 -13.92
C VAL A 131 1.89 -6.55 -14.84
N THR A 132 0.71 -6.84 -14.29
CA THR A 132 -0.40 -7.41 -15.09
C THR A 132 -0.89 -6.41 -16.15
N ALA A 133 -1.02 -5.14 -15.78
CA ALA A 133 -1.41 -4.08 -16.71
C ALA A 133 -0.40 -3.94 -17.87
N ALA A 134 0.91 -3.94 -17.57
CA ALA A 134 1.94 -3.88 -18.59
C ALA A 134 1.92 -5.11 -19.53
N ARG A 135 1.67 -6.30 -18.99
CA ARG A 135 1.55 -7.53 -19.80
C ARG A 135 0.31 -7.54 -20.69
N ALA A 136 -0.75 -6.87 -20.27
CA ALA A 136 -2.02 -6.77 -21.01
C ALA A 136 -2.01 -5.64 -22.07
N LEU A 137 -0.95 -4.86 -22.19
CA LEU A 137 -0.84 -3.82 -23.20
C LEU A 137 -0.97 -4.41 -24.61
N PRO A 138 -1.75 -3.79 -25.51
CA PRO A 138 -1.73 -4.09 -26.94
C PRO A 138 -0.30 -4.04 -27.49
N ALA A 139 0.00 -4.91 -28.46
CA ALA A 139 1.36 -5.06 -28.98
C ALA A 139 1.94 -3.74 -29.52
N ASP A 140 1.13 -2.95 -30.22
CA ASP A 140 1.50 -1.65 -30.79
C ASP A 140 1.84 -0.61 -29.71
N LEU A 141 1.14 -0.64 -28.56
CA LEU A 141 1.46 0.24 -27.44
C LEU A 141 2.71 -0.23 -26.70
N ARG A 142 2.89 -1.53 -26.53
CA ARG A 142 4.08 -2.08 -25.91
C ARG A 142 5.33 -1.70 -26.70
N GLU A 143 5.32 -1.87 -28.02
CA GLU A 143 6.41 -1.50 -28.92
C GLU A 143 6.75 -0.01 -28.83
N LYS A 144 5.72 0.86 -28.76
CA LYS A 144 5.91 2.31 -28.62
C LYS A 144 6.51 2.72 -27.28
N LEU A 145 6.26 1.95 -26.22
CA LEU A 145 6.69 2.27 -24.85
C LEU A 145 8.03 1.62 -24.49
N GLU A 146 8.39 0.53 -25.17
CA GLU A 146 9.63 -0.18 -24.90
C GLU A 146 10.85 0.71 -25.06
N GLY A 147 11.74 0.69 -24.07
CA GLY A 147 12.93 1.54 -24.02
C GLY A 147 12.68 3.03 -23.78
N ARG A 148 11.42 3.46 -23.62
CA ARG A 148 11.11 4.85 -23.28
C ARG A 148 11.34 5.13 -21.81
N ARG A 149 11.65 6.38 -21.51
CA ARG A 149 11.73 6.91 -20.14
C ARG A 149 10.58 7.87 -19.91
N ALA A 150 9.92 7.75 -18.76
CA ALA A 150 8.96 8.73 -18.28
C ALA A 150 9.63 9.62 -17.23
N ARG A 151 9.29 10.92 -17.26
CA ARG A 151 9.65 11.83 -16.17
C ARG A 151 8.44 11.99 -15.28
N HIS A 152 8.55 11.53 -14.06
CA HIS A 152 7.53 11.73 -13.04
C HIS A 152 7.73 13.13 -12.44
N LEU A 153 6.65 13.90 -12.37
CA LEU A 153 6.63 15.23 -11.77
C LEU A 153 5.66 15.20 -10.61
N SER A 154 6.04 15.83 -9.51
CA SER A 154 5.12 16.02 -8.39
C SER A 154 3.98 16.95 -8.81
N LEU A 155 2.74 16.54 -8.57
CA LEU A 155 1.56 17.38 -8.83
C LEU A 155 1.50 18.60 -7.91
N ILE A 156 2.23 18.57 -6.80
CA ILE A 156 2.31 19.68 -5.82
C ILE A 156 3.29 20.77 -6.26
N HIS A 157 4.16 20.47 -7.23
CA HIS A 157 5.21 21.38 -7.70
C HIS A 157 5.00 21.85 -9.15
N ILE A 158 3.82 21.66 -9.71
CA ILE A 158 3.44 22.16 -11.03
C ILE A 158 2.70 23.48 -10.89
#